data_049baf6bd0a2e34e3120e9b05e176548
#
_entry.id   049baf6bd0a2e34e3120e9b05e176548
#
_cell.length_a   1.000
_cell.length_b   1.000
_cell.length_c   1.000
_cell.angle_alpha   90.00
_cell.angle_beta   90.00
_cell.angle_gamma   90.00
#
_symmetry.space_group_name_H-M   'P 1'
#
loop_
_entity.id
_entity.type
_entity.pdbx_description
1 polymer ?
#
loop_
_entity_poly.entity_id
_entity_poly.type
_entity_poly.pdbx_seq_one_letter_code
_entity_poly.pdbx_strand_id
1 'polypeptide(L)' 'MSANLSIHNVEAIEIERSKSDRVKDQHYTDIIVTCTDGTKETFDLFSKSKLKIKDIS' A
#
# COMPACT_ATOMS: atom_id res chain seq x y z
N MET A 1 9.62 -10.77 -15.77
CA MET A 1 8.17 -10.87 -16.01
C MET A 1 7.42 -9.99 -15.03
N SER A 2 6.54 -9.16 -15.51
CA SER A 2 5.72 -8.31 -14.65
C SER A 2 4.30 -8.82 -14.60
N ALA A 3 3.66 -8.66 -13.45
CA ALA A 3 2.26 -9.00 -13.26
C ALA A 3 1.48 -7.71 -13.07
N ASN A 4 0.33 -7.63 -13.72
CA ASN A 4 -0.56 -6.49 -13.60
C ASN A 4 -1.79 -6.90 -12.80
N LEU A 5 -2.10 -6.11 -11.79
CA LEU A 5 -3.31 -6.27 -11.02
C LEU A 5 -4.22 -5.08 -11.33
N SER A 6 -5.47 -5.37 -11.59
CA SER A 6 -6.46 -4.33 -11.84
C SER A 6 -7.59 -4.47 -10.83
N ILE A 7 -7.88 -3.37 -10.15
CA ILE A 7 -8.99 -3.32 -9.21
C ILE A 7 -9.96 -2.27 -9.74
N HIS A 8 -11.22 -2.66 -9.91
CA HIS A 8 -12.23 -1.79 -10.49
C HIS A 8 -13.16 -1.24 -9.42
N ASN A 9 -13.79 -0.13 -9.72
CA ASN A 9 -14.79 0.51 -8.86
C ASN A 9 -14.18 0.97 -7.54
N VAL A 10 -12.97 1.53 -7.61
CA VAL A 10 -12.28 2.05 -6.44
C VAL A 10 -12.86 3.40 -6.06
N GLU A 11 -13.15 3.56 -4.77
CA GLU A 11 -13.67 4.80 -4.23
C GLU A 11 -12.61 5.61 -3.49
N ALA A 12 -11.75 4.92 -2.72
CA ALA A 12 -10.76 5.59 -1.90
C ALA A 12 -9.50 4.76 -1.74
N ILE A 13 -8.39 5.43 -1.53
CA ILE A 13 -7.11 4.80 -1.24
C ILE A 13 -6.54 5.45 0.01
N GLU A 14 -6.16 4.62 0.99
CA GLU A 14 -5.49 5.07 2.19
C GLU A 14 -4.09 4.49 2.23
N ILE A 15 -3.13 5.27 2.69
CA ILE A 15 -1.75 4.84 2.80
C ILE A 15 -1.31 5.04 4.24
N GLU A 16 -0.91 3.94 4.88
CA GLU A 16 -0.41 3.96 6.24
C GLU A 16 1.05 3.52 6.25
N ARG A 17 1.88 4.28 6.95
CA ARG A 17 3.30 3.97 7.07
C ARG A 17 3.60 3.58 8.50
N SER A 18 4.36 2.50 8.65
CA SER A 18 4.75 2.00 9.95
C SER A 18 6.19 1.56 9.93
N LYS A 19 6.80 1.50 11.12
CA LYS A 19 8.14 0.99 11.29
C LYS A 19 8.07 -0.22 12.20
N SER A 20 8.74 -1.30 11.78
CA SER A 20 8.73 -2.51 12.58
C SER A 20 9.54 -2.32 13.86
N ASP A 21 8.97 -2.73 14.99
CA ASP A 21 9.67 -2.73 16.27
C ASP A 21 10.53 -3.98 16.46
N ARG A 22 10.30 -5.00 15.66
CA ARG A 22 10.98 -6.29 15.80
C ARG A 22 12.23 -6.41 14.95
N VAL A 23 12.24 -5.76 13.80
CA VAL A 23 13.35 -5.84 12.87
C VAL A 23 13.83 -4.43 12.63
N LYS A 24 15.12 -4.19 12.92
CA LYS A 24 15.72 -2.88 12.66
C LYS A 24 15.72 -2.60 11.17
N ASP A 25 15.53 -1.34 10.84
CA ASP A 25 15.60 -0.84 9.47
C ASP A 25 14.57 -1.46 8.55
N GLN A 26 13.49 -1.99 9.13
CA GLN A 26 12.40 -2.46 8.31
C GLN A 26 11.20 -1.54 8.43
N HIS A 27 10.78 -1.03 7.29
CA HIS A 27 9.60 -0.20 7.18
C HIS A 27 8.54 -0.98 6.42
N TYR A 28 7.30 -0.77 6.77
CA TYR A 28 6.23 -1.30 5.95
C TYR A 28 5.19 -0.23 5.69
N THR A 29 4.59 -0.35 4.52
CA THR A 29 3.59 0.59 4.05
C THR A 29 2.37 -0.22 3.65
N ASP A 30 1.24 0.10 4.24
CA ASP A 30 -0.02 -0.54 3.89
C ASP A 30 -0.80 0.37 2.97
N ILE A 31 -1.26 -0.20 1.85
CA ILE A 31 -2.14 0.48 0.94
C ILE A 31 -3.50 -0.17 1.06
N ILE A 32 -4.49 0.60 1.47
CA ILE A 32 -5.84 0.11 1.66
C ILE A 32 -6.72 0.70 0.57
N VAL A 33 -7.27 -0.17 -0.26
CA VAL A 33 -8.13 0.22 -1.37
C VAL A 33 -9.57 -0.09 -1.00
N THR A 34 -10.41 0.93 -1.00
CA THR A 34 -11.84 0.78 -0.71
C THR A 34 -12.63 0.90 -2.01
N CYS A 35 -13.48 -0.08 -2.26
CA CYS A 35 -14.31 -0.08 -3.46
C CYS A 35 -15.71 0.45 -3.15
N THR A 36 -16.44 0.80 -4.20
CA THR A 36 -17.77 1.42 -4.06
C THR A 36 -18.79 0.51 -3.41
N ASP A 37 -18.57 -0.81 -3.44
CA ASP A 37 -19.45 -1.78 -2.80
C ASP A 37 -19.10 -2.02 -1.33
N GLY A 38 -18.09 -1.29 -0.81
CA GLY A 38 -17.68 -1.43 0.58
C GLY A 38 -16.56 -2.43 0.82
N THR A 39 -16.15 -3.17 -0.19
CA THR A 39 -15.04 -4.12 -0.02
C THR A 39 -13.71 -3.39 0.09
N LYS A 40 -12.78 -3.98 0.84
CA LYS A 40 -11.45 -3.42 1.05
C LYS A 40 -10.39 -4.43 0.71
N GLU A 41 -9.35 -3.97 0.00
CA GLU A 41 -8.17 -4.76 -0.28
C GLU A 41 -6.97 -4.08 0.36
N THR A 42 -6.13 -4.86 1.04
CA THR A 42 -4.97 -4.33 1.72
C THR A 42 -3.71 -4.93 1.13
N PHE A 43 -2.74 -4.09 0.83
CA PHE A 43 -1.46 -4.51 0.31
C PHE A 43 -0.38 -4.09 1.29
N ASP A 44 0.44 -5.06 1.73
CA ASP A 44 1.54 -4.81 2.66
C ASP A 44 2.84 -4.77 1.86
N LEU A 45 3.54 -3.65 1.96
CA LEU A 45 4.78 -3.45 1.24
C LEU A 45 5.92 -3.27 2.24
N PHE A 46 6.95 -4.06 2.10
CA PHE A 46 8.10 -4.01 3.01
C PHE A 46 9.30 -3.40 2.33
N SER A 47 10.05 -2.58 3.06
CA SER A 47 11.24 -1.94 2.52
C SER A 47 12.25 -1.68 3.63
N LYS A 48 13.52 -1.53 3.25
CA LYS A 48 14.58 -1.22 4.21
C LYS A 48 14.60 0.24 4.59
N SER A 49 14.07 1.09 3.74
CA SER A 49 13.98 2.52 4.00
C SER A 49 12.57 3.00 3.73
N LYS A 50 12.25 4.19 4.21
CA LYS A 50 10.95 4.77 4.01
C LYS A 50 10.64 4.90 2.52
N LEU A 51 9.53 4.36 2.09
CA LEU A 51 9.14 4.42 0.69
C LEU A 51 8.82 5.84 0.26
N LYS A 52 9.21 6.15 -0.95
CA LYS A 52 8.83 7.40 -1.60
C LYS A 52 7.51 7.20 -2.30
N ILE A 53 6.58 8.06 -2.01
CA ILE A 53 5.28 8.04 -2.67
C ILE A 53 5.27 9.20 -3.63
N LYS A 54 5.13 8.87 -4.92
CA LYS A 54 5.12 9.87 -5.97
C LYS A 54 3.74 9.96 -6.58
N ASP A 55 3.25 11.15 -6.71
CA ASP A 55 2.02 11.43 -7.43
C ASP A 55 2.41 12.01 -8.79
N ILE A 56 2.19 11.21 -9.83
CA ILE A 56 2.52 11.60 -11.19
C ILE A 56 1.21 11.90 -11.91
N SER A 57 0.98 13.16 -12.19
CA SER A 57 -0.23 13.60 -12.86
C SER A 57 0.06 14.14 -14.25
#